data_9265aa35520ead2f7996251805ce45d3
#
_entry.id   9265aa35520ead2f7996251805ce45d3
#
_cell.length_a   1.000
_cell.length_b   1.000
_cell.length_c   1.000
_cell.angle_alpha   90.00
_cell.angle_beta   90.00
_cell.angle_gamma   90.00
#
_symmetry.space_group_name_H-M   'P 1'
#
loop_
_entity.id
_entity.type
_entity.pdbx_description
1 polymer ?
#
loop_
_entity_poly.entity_id
_entity_poly.type
_entity_poly.pdbx_seq_one_letter_code
_entity_poly.pdbx_strand_id
1 'polypeptide(L)'
;MSKTDTTAKNKNSMATFFKVLRFIGKYRFLLVLSVILAAVTVILQLYVPVLFGYAIDEVVAAHEVNFTRMGFYLSRILVMIVLSGIATWIMSIINNRMTYRTVQDIRAKSIRHIQKLPLSYLDGHSTGDIISRVIADTDILSDGMLLGFTQLFSGVITIIGTLLFMFSKNVWITLMIIVLTPVSFFVAKFISSHSFQMFRAQSDARGRQTALIEEMIGNQKVVQAFGYENRSSERFAAINEELRDASQKAVFYSSLTNPSTRCVNNIIYAGVALAGAFLIPGGHLTVGGLSVLLAYANQYMKPFNDISSVITELQNALACATRIFDLLEEEPESPDPSGTLVDVKGAVDIQNVSFRYEADKPLIKNFNLHTEPGRRIAIVGPTGCGKTTFINLLMRFYDVTGGSISVDGTPITDVSRHALRGSYGMVLQDTWIKHGTVRDNICIGKPDSSDEDVIQAAKMSHSWEFIRRLPNGLDTILYEDSLSQGQKQLLCITRVMLCLPPMLILDEATSSIDTRTEMLIQEAFDRMMQGRTSFIVAHRLSTIRNADEILVMKDGSIIEQGGHEELMAKGGFYQKLYNSQFVKVSE
;
A
#
# COMPACT_ATOMS: atom_id res chain seq x y z
N MET A 1 0.37 -22.67 18.12
CA MET A 1 1.45 -22.29 17.19
C MET A 1 2.67 -23.12 17.51
N SER A 2 3.11 -23.97 16.57
CA SER A 2 4.24 -24.90 16.71
C SER A 2 5.57 -24.11 16.76
N LYS A 3 6.58 -24.65 17.46
CA LYS A 3 7.96 -24.08 17.53
C LYS A 3 8.59 -23.87 16.14
N THR A 4 8.14 -24.59 15.12
CA THR A 4 8.57 -24.47 13.72
C THR A 4 8.09 -23.17 13.06
N ASP A 5 6.88 -22.69 13.37
CA ASP A 5 6.34 -21.43 12.83
C ASP A 5 7.07 -20.20 13.37
N THR A 6 7.49 -20.25 14.64
CA THR A 6 8.21 -19.12 15.28
C THR A 6 9.64 -18.96 14.74
N THR A 7 10.30 -20.06 14.38
CA THR A 7 11.67 -20.03 13.80
C THR A 7 11.68 -19.58 12.34
N ALA A 8 10.67 -19.95 11.54
CA ALA A 8 10.53 -19.49 10.15
C ALA A 8 10.19 -17.99 10.10
N LYS A 9 9.28 -17.52 10.98
CA LYS A 9 8.89 -16.11 11.09
C LYS A 9 10.05 -15.21 11.54
N ASN A 10 10.91 -15.69 12.46
CA ASN A 10 12.11 -14.97 12.88
C ASN A 10 13.19 -14.91 11.78
N LYS A 11 13.32 -15.92 10.95
CA LYS A 11 14.29 -15.96 9.85
C LYS A 11 13.93 -14.96 8.74
N ASN A 12 12.62 -14.82 8.43
CA ASN A 12 12.13 -13.82 7.49
C ASN A 12 12.27 -12.39 8.02
N SER A 13 12.00 -12.15 9.30
CA SER A 13 12.16 -10.84 9.93
C SER A 13 13.61 -10.34 9.91
N MET A 14 14.58 -11.23 10.15
CA MET A 14 16.01 -10.89 10.08
C MET A 14 16.47 -10.57 8.66
N ALA A 15 15.99 -11.33 7.66
CA ALA A 15 16.27 -11.05 6.25
C ALA A 15 15.70 -9.67 5.83
N THR A 16 14.47 -9.38 6.23
CA THR A 16 13.82 -8.08 5.98
C THR A 16 14.58 -6.93 6.64
N PHE A 17 15.06 -7.11 7.88
CA PHE A 17 15.88 -6.12 8.56
C PHE A 17 17.16 -5.79 7.77
N PHE A 18 17.86 -6.78 7.24
CA PHE A 18 19.03 -6.55 6.38
C PHE A 18 18.67 -5.88 5.05
N LYS A 19 17.50 -6.16 4.47
CA LYS A 19 17.02 -5.45 3.29
C LYS A 19 16.78 -3.96 3.60
N VAL A 20 16.15 -3.63 4.72
CA VAL A 20 15.96 -2.25 5.19
C VAL A 20 17.32 -1.56 5.38
N LEU A 21 18.26 -2.23 6.06
CA LEU A 21 19.61 -1.69 6.24
C LEU A 21 20.35 -1.44 4.92
N ARG A 22 20.14 -2.28 3.90
CA ARG A 22 20.71 -2.08 2.57
C ARG A 22 20.15 -0.83 1.87
N PHE A 23 18.86 -0.53 2.05
CA PHE A 23 18.26 0.72 1.57
C PHE A 23 18.85 1.95 2.29
N ILE A 24 19.03 1.84 3.61
CA ILE A 24 19.69 2.86 4.43
C ILE A 24 21.17 3.00 4.05
N GLY A 25 21.79 1.98 3.46
CA GLY A 25 23.20 1.96 3.06
C GLY A 25 23.64 3.15 2.20
N LYS A 26 22.72 3.76 1.45
CA LYS A 26 22.91 5.03 0.75
C LYS A 26 23.22 6.19 1.71
N TYR A 27 22.73 6.11 2.96
CA TYR A 27 22.86 7.12 4.01
C TYR A 27 23.79 6.68 5.14
N ARG A 28 24.66 5.68 4.92
CA ARG A 28 25.57 5.09 5.93
C ARG A 28 26.36 6.10 6.73
N PHE A 29 26.79 7.20 6.09
CA PHE A 29 27.51 8.27 6.77
C PHE A 29 26.64 8.96 7.83
N LEU A 30 25.38 9.25 7.51
CA LEU A 30 24.43 9.84 8.44
C LEU A 30 24.10 8.89 9.61
N LEU A 31 24.00 7.58 9.33
CA LEU A 31 23.81 6.57 10.35
C LEU A 31 24.98 6.53 11.35
N VAL A 32 26.21 6.46 10.85
CA VAL A 32 27.41 6.47 11.70
C VAL A 32 27.49 7.75 12.53
N LEU A 33 27.22 8.91 11.90
CA LEU A 33 27.22 10.19 12.60
C LEU A 33 26.13 10.23 13.70
N SER A 34 24.94 9.68 13.44
CA SER A 34 23.87 9.57 14.45
C SER A 34 24.29 8.71 15.65
N VAL A 35 24.94 7.57 15.42
CA VAL A 35 25.45 6.70 16.50
C VAL A 35 26.54 7.40 17.32
N ILE A 36 27.46 8.12 16.65
CA ILE A 36 28.50 8.91 17.34
C ILE A 36 27.86 10.01 18.21
N LEU A 37 26.89 10.75 17.66
CA LEU A 37 26.18 11.78 18.41
C LEU A 37 25.38 11.20 19.57
N ALA A 38 24.77 10.01 19.41
CA ALA A 38 24.11 9.31 20.51
C ALA A 38 25.11 8.97 21.62
N ALA A 39 26.29 8.45 21.29
CA ALA A 39 27.33 8.15 22.27
C ALA A 39 27.83 9.43 22.99
N VAL A 40 28.08 10.51 22.26
CA VAL A 40 28.48 11.80 22.83
C VAL A 40 27.38 12.31 23.78
N THR A 41 26.12 12.30 23.35
CA THR A 41 24.99 12.73 24.17
C THR A 41 24.89 11.93 25.47
N VAL A 42 25.00 10.61 25.38
CA VAL A 42 24.94 9.73 26.57
C VAL A 42 26.13 9.99 27.50
N ILE A 43 27.35 10.14 27.01
CA ILE A 43 28.53 10.45 27.82
C ILE A 43 28.35 11.79 28.56
N LEU A 44 27.88 12.83 27.85
CA LEU A 44 27.63 14.14 28.44
C LEU A 44 26.55 14.03 29.54
N GLN A 45 25.47 13.32 29.29
CA GLN A 45 24.38 13.10 30.25
C GLN A 45 24.83 12.30 31.49
N LEU A 46 25.67 11.28 31.30
CA LEU A 46 26.21 10.45 32.39
C LEU A 46 27.25 11.21 33.25
N TYR A 47 27.92 12.22 32.67
CA TYR A 47 28.87 13.02 33.43
C TYR A 47 28.21 14.06 34.34
N VAL A 48 26.99 14.49 34.03
CA VAL A 48 26.21 15.44 34.86
C VAL A 48 26.01 14.96 36.32
N PRO A 49 25.54 13.72 36.60
CA PRO A 49 25.46 13.21 37.97
C PRO A 49 26.81 13.22 38.72
N VAL A 50 27.92 12.96 38.01
CA VAL A 50 29.26 12.99 38.67
C VAL A 50 29.62 14.40 39.15
N LEU A 51 29.40 15.42 38.30
CA LEU A 51 29.62 16.80 38.68
C LEU A 51 28.68 17.25 39.82
N PHE A 52 27.42 16.75 39.77
CA PHE A 52 26.46 17.02 40.82
C PHE A 52 26.88 16.37 42.17
N GLY A 53 27.43 15.13 42.13
CA GLY A 53 28.00 14.48 43.31
C GLY A 53 29.18 15.26 43.92
N TYR A 54 30.08 15.76 43.07
CA TYR A 54 31.18 16.63 43.55
C TYR A 54 30.66 17.94 44.15
N ALA A 55 29.61 18.52 43.58
CA ALA A 55 29.00 19.72 44.16
C ALA A 55 28.37 19.44 45.54
N ILE A 56 27.78 18.25 45.74
CA ILE A 56 27.25 17.82 47.06
C ILE A 56 28.39 17.62 48.08
N ASP A 57 29.49 17.01 47.66
CA ASP A 57 30.62 16.74 48.53
C ASP A 57 31.35 18.01 49.01
N GLU A 58 31.12 19.19 48.38
CA GLU A 58 31.59 20.50 48.85
C GLU A 58 30.72 21.08 49.99
N VAL A 59 29.62 20.40 50.33
CA VAL A 59 28.72 20.74 51.47
C VAL A 59 29.04 19.78 52.63
N VAL A 60 30.14 20.00 53.35
CA VAL A 60 30.65 19.01 54.32
C VAL A 60 30.03 19.14 55.70
N ALA A 61 29.74 20.37 56.15
CA ALA A 61 29.10 20.63 57.46
C ALA A 61 28.30 21.93 57.44
N ALA A 62 27.48 22.12 58.48
CA ALA A 62 26.78 23.39 58.69
C ALA A 62 27.83 24.52 58.86
N HIS A 63 27.74 25.53 57.99
CA HIS A 63 28.65 26.68 57.86
C HIS A 63 29.99 26.46 57.12
N GLU A 64 30.28 25.23 56.64
CA GLU A 64 31.49 24.95 55.85
C GLU A 64 31.11 24.58 54.39
N VAL A 65 30.53 25.52 53.66
CA VAL A 65 30.16 25.37 52.24
C VAL A 65 31.12 26.14 51.33
N ASN A 66 31.77 25.45 50.41
CA ASN A 66 32.64 26.12 49.44
C ASN A 66 31.83 26.55 48.20
N PHE A 67 31.17 27.73 48.31
CA PHE A 67 30.35 28.29 47.21
C PHE A 67 31.11 28.52 45.91
N THR A 68 32.40 28.81 45.96
CA THR A 68 33.21 29.03 44.76
C THR A 68 33.39 27.75 43.97
N ARG A 69 33.74 26.63 44.61
CA ARG A 69 33.85 25.32 43.95
C ARG A 69 32.50 24.79 43.51
N MET A 70 31.47 24.93 44.34
CA MET A 70 30.11 24.56 43.99
C MET A 70 29.64 25.31 42.73
N GLY A 71 29.83 26.62 42.65
CA GLY A 71 29.53 27.44 41.46
C GLY A 71 30.30 27.00 40.23
N PHE A 72 31.55 26.56 40.38
CA PHE A 72 32.32 25.98 39.29
C PHE A 72 31.75 24.66 38.76
N TYR A 73 31.31 23.74 39.64
CA TYR A 73 30.65 22.50 39.19
C TYR A 73 29.29 22.77 38.56
N LEU A 74 28.49 23.67 39.11
CA LEU A 74 27.17 24.04 38.57
C LEU A 74 27.30 24.69 37.17
N SER A 75 28.27 25.55 36.98
CA SER A 75 28.50 26.12 35.63
C SER A 75 28.89 25.09 34.59
N ARG A 76 29.71 24.10 34.95
CA ARG A 76 30.05 22.96 34.10
C ARG A 76 28.83 22.08 33.78
N ILE A 77 27.97 21.83 34.76
CA ILE A 77 26.71 21.10 34.56
C ILE A 77 25.87 21.83 33.52
N LEU A 78 25.72 23.15 33.63
CA LEU A 78 24.97 23.95 32.64
C LEU A 78 25.54 23.80 31.24
N VAL A 79 26.86 23.88 31.09
CA VAL A 79 27.55 23.70 29.80
C VAL A 79 27.28 22.28 29.23
N MET A 80 27.39 21.24 30.08
CA MET A 80 27.14 19.85 29.62
C MET A 80 25.70 19.63 29.20
N ILE A 81 24.72 20.22 29.89
CA ILE A 81 23.30 20.15 29.52
C ILE A 81 23.07 20.83 28.17
N VAL A 82 23.62 22.04 27.97
CA VAL A 82 23.48 22.75 26.69
C VAL A 82 24.11 21.97 25.55
N LEU A 83 25.34 21.46 25.71
CA LEU A 83 26.02 20.65 24.70
C LEU A 83 25.26 19.36 24.38
N SER A 84 24.74 18.67 25.40
CA SER A 84 23.91 17.49 25.23
C SER A 84 22.61 17.80 24.49
N GLY A 85 21.97 18.95 24.77
CA GLY A 85 20.78 19.42 24.08
C GLY A 85 21.04 19.68 22.60
N ILE A 86 22.13 20.38 22.29
CA ILE A 86 22.56 20.64 20.90
C ILE A 86 22.86 19.33 20.16
N ALA A 87 23.61 18.41 20.78
CA ALA A 87 23.92 17.11 20.19
C ALA A 87 22.65 16.28 19.91
N THR A 88 21.71 16.26 20.84
CA THR A 88 20.40 15.59 20.67
C THR A 88 19.59 16.23 19.53
N TRP A 89 19.57 17.55 19.45
CA TRP A 89 18.86 18.27 18.38
C TRP A 89 19.44 17.95 17.00
N ILE A 90 20.76 18.00 16.85
CA ILE A 90 21.45 17.64 15.60
C ILE A 90 21.18 16.17 15.25
N MET A 91 21.25 15.25 16.21
CA MET A 91 20.95 13.83 16.01
C MET A 91 19.51 13.63 15.51
N SER A 92 18.53 14.34 16.10
CA SER A 92 17.14 14.27 15.68
C SER A 92 16.94 14.75 14.23
N ILE A 93 17.59 15.84 13.83
CA ILE A 93 17.56 16.34 12.44
C ILE A 93 18.13 15.27 11.49
N ILE A 94 19.25 14.65 11.83
CA ILE A 94 19.89 13.61 11.01
C ILE A 94 18.98 12.40 10.87
N ASN A 95 18.41 11.90 11.99
CA ASN A 95 17.53 10.74 12.00
C ASN A 95 16.25 10.99 11.17
N ASN A 96 15.61 12.15 11.36
CA ASN A 96 14.45 12.55 10.57
C ASN A 96 14.79 12.60 9.06
N ARG A 97 15.87 13.29 8.71
CA ARG A 97 16.28 13.42 7.31
C ARG A 97 16.61 12.06 6.66
N MET A 98 17.27 11.18 7.38
CA MET A 98 17.61 9.83 6.92
C MET A 98 16.35 8.99 6.72
N THR A 99 15.45 8.98 7.70
CA THR A 99 14.20 8.21 7.67
C THR A 99 13.31 8.66 6.52
N TYR A 100 12.96 9.95 6.43
CA TYR A 100 12.05 10.46 5.40
C TYR A 100 12.58 10.32 3.97
N ARG A 101 13.90 10.48 3.77
CA ARG A 101 14.51 10.23 2.46
C ARG A 101 14.49 8.76 2.08
N THR A 102 14.74 7.86 3.03
CA THR A 102 14.64 6.41 2.78
C THR A 102 13.21 6.01 2.40
N VAL A 103 12.21 6.53 3.11
CA VAL A 103 10.79 6.31 2.81
C VAL A 103 10.39 6.90 1.46
N GLN A 104 10.86 8.09 1.12
CA GLN A 104 10.66 8.71 -0.20
C GLN A 104 11.23 7.82 -1.32
N ASP A 105 12.46 7.31 -1.15
CA ASP A 105 13.09 6.42 -2.13
C ASP A 105 12.30 5.11 -2.29
N ILE A 106 11.81 4.53 -1.20
CA ILE A 106 10.97 3.31 -1.20
C ILE A 106 9.66 3.57 -1.94
N ARG A 107 8.91 4.63 -1.60
CA ARG A 107 7.65 4.99 -2.27
C ARG A 107 7.84 5.22 -3.76
N ALA A 108 8.85 6.01 -4.14
CA ALA A 108 9.15 6.28 -5.54
C ALA A 108 9.53 5.01 -6.31
N LYS A 109 10.23 4.07 -5.66
CA LYS A 109 10.56 2.78 -6.26
C LYS A 109 9.33 1.90 -6.39
N SER A 110 8.46 1.85 -5.36
CA SER A 110 7.21 1.07 -5.38
C SER A 110 6.28 1.53 -6.50
N ILE A 111 6.04 2.83 -6.64
CA ILE A 111 5.19 3.36 -7.72
C ILE A 111 5.76 3.02 -9.10
N ARG A 112 7.07 3.20 -9.30
CA ARG A 112 7.72 2.84 -10.58
C ARG A 112 7.68 1.35 -10.86
N HIS A 113 7.69 0.53 -9.82
CA HIS A 113 7.64 -0.92 -9.96
C HIS A 113 6.22 -1.40 -10.29
N ILE A 114 5.20 -0.86 -9.60
CA ILE A 114 3.78 -1.16 -9.88
C ILE A 114 3.44 -0.92 -11.36
N GLN A 115 3.98 0.16 -11.96
CA GLN A 115 3.76 0.44 -13.39
C GLN A 115 4.40 -0.58 -14.34
N LYS A 116 5.26 -1.45 -13.84
CA LYS A 116 5.94 -2.50 -14.61
C LYS A 116 5.41 -3.90 -14.29
N LEU A 117 4.51 -4.02 -13.34
CA LEU A 117 3.92 -5.31 -12.98
C LEU A 117 2.92 -5.75 -14.03
N PRO A 118 2.79 -7.07 -14.27
CA PRO A 118 1.78 -7.62 -15.15
C PRO A 118 0.37 -7.35 -14.60
N LEU A 119 -0.61 -7.23 -15.49
CA LEU A 119 -2.00 -7.00 -15.09
C LEU A 119 -2.53 -8.12 -14.19
N SER A 120 -2.03 -9.36 -14.35
CA SER A 120 -2.37 -10.50 -13.52
C SER A 120 -2.09 -10.26 -12.02
N TYR A 121 -1.04 -9.52 -11.69
CA TYR A 121 -0.76 -9.14 -10.31
C TYR A 121 -1.81 -8.16 -9.77
N LEU A 122 -2.16 -7.15 -10.58
CA LEU A 122 -3.15 -6.13 -10.21
C LEU A 122 -4.55 -6.72 -10.06
N ASP A 123 -4.94 -7.63 -10.95
CA ASP A 123 -6.24 -8.33 -10.91
C ASP A 123 -6.32 -9.32 -9.72
N GLY A 124 -5.18 -9.89 -9.31
CA GLY A 124 -5.08 -10.81 -8.17
C GLY A 124 -5.07 -10.13 -6.78
N HIS A 125 -4.92 -8.81 -6.73
CA HIS A 125 -4.81 -8.04 -5.49
C HIS A 125 -5.80 -6.88 -5.47
N SER A 126 -6.42 -6.62 -4.31
CA SER A 126 -7.29 -5.44 -4.22
C SER A 126 -6.48 -4.15 -4.33
N THR A 127 -7.02 -3.16 -5.05
CA THR A 127 -6.40 -1.83 -5.18
C THR A 127 -6.10 -1.20 -3.81
N GLY A 128 -7.01 -1.42 -2.84
CA GLY A 128 -6.82 -0.96 -1.45
C GLY A 128 -5.61 -1.57 -0.76
N ASP A 129 -5.31 -2.87 -0.98
CA ASP A 129 -4.12 -3.52 -0.43
C ASP A 129 -2.83 -2.95 -1.03
N ILE A 130 -2.80 -2.75 -2.35
CA ILE A 130 -1.65 -2.16 -3.05
C ILE A 130 -1.39 -0.72 -2.55
N ILE A 131 -2.44 0.10 -2.45
CA ILE A 131 -2.34 1.47 -1.93
C ILE A 131 -1.86 1.45 -0.47
N SER A 132 -2.40 0.56 0.36
CA SER A 132 -1.99 0.41 1.77
C SER A 132 -0.51 0.08 1.91
N ARG A 133 0.05 -0.80 1.06
CA ARG A 133 1.49 -1.13 1.05
C ARG A 133 2.36 0.09 0.73
N VAL A 134 1.92 0.95 -0.19
CA VAL A 134 2.69 2.14 -0.60
C VAL A 134 2.56 3.29 0.41
N ILE A 135 1.41 3.46 1.05
CA ILE A 135 1.14 4.58 1.96
C ILE A 135 1.27 4.14 3.41
N ALA A 136 0.32 3.35 3.91
CA ALA A 136 0.22 3.03 5.33
C ALA A 136 1.41 2.20 5.85
N ASP A 137 1.81 1.14 5.12
CA ASP A 137 2.93 0.29 5.53
C ASP A 137 4.25 1.05 5.52
N THR A 138 4.43 1.98 4.56
CA THR A 138 5.63 2.85 4.53
C THR A 138 5.65 3.89 5.66
N ASP A 139 4.49 4.38 6.13
CA ASP A 139 4.43 5.26 7.29
C ASP A 139 4.79 4.50 8.57
N ILE A 140 4.23 3.30 8.77
CA ILE A 140 4.58 2.44 9.91
C ILE A 140 6.08 2.08 9.89
N LEU A 141 6.64 1.81 8.71
CA LEU A 141 8.09 1.58 8.57
C LEU A 141 8.89 2.82 8.96
N SER A 142 8.44 4.02 8.56
CA SER A 142 9.06 5.30 8.93
C SER A 142 9.12 5.48 10.45
N ASP A 143 7.98 5.27 11.13
CA ASP A 143 7.87 5.42 12.58
C ASP A 143 8.76 4.42 13.32
N GLY A 144 8.75 3.15 12.89
CA GLY A 144 9.61 2.12 13.46
C GLY A 144 11.10 2.39 13.25
N MET A 145 11.50 2.91 12.08
CA MET A 145 12.88 3.33 11.84
C MET A 145 13.28 4.50 12.74
N LEU A 146 12.43 5.51 12.87
CA LEU A 146 12.70 6.68 13.69
C LEU A 146 12.85 6.32 15.17
N LEU A 147 11.94 5.48 15.69
CA LEU A 147 12.02 4.96 17.06
C LEU A 147 13.25 4.06 17.25
N GLY A 148 13.56 3.19 16.28
CA GLY A 148 14.75 2.33 16.32
C GLY A 148 16.04 3.14 16.41
N PHE A 149 16.20 4.17 15.57
CA PHE A 149 17.42 4.98 15.57
C PHE A 149 17.53 5.88 16.80
N THR A 150 16.43 6.44 17.30
CA THR A 150 16.48 7.39 18.42
C THR A 150 16.49 6.69 19.78
N GLN A 151 15.68 5.65 19.96
CA GLN A 151 15.51 5.02 21.27
C GLN A 151 16.34 3.74 21.46
N LEU A 152 16.41 2.86 20.44
CA LEU A 152 17.16 1.60 20.60
C LEU A 152 18.65 1.86 20.72
N PHE A 153 19.25 2.66 19.80
CA PHE A 153 20.69 2.93 19.83
C PHE A 153 21.06 3.72 21.08
N SER A 154 20.33 4.81 21.39
CA SER A 154 20.57 5.59 22.61
C SER A 154 20.37 4.75 23.86
N GLY A 155 19.34 3.90 23.91
CA GLY A 155 19.05 3.02 25.04
C GLY A 155 20.17 2.00 25.30
N VAL A 156 20.66 1.31 24.26
CA VAL A 156 21.76 0.36 24.38
C VAL A 156 23.04 1.06 24.85
N ILE A 157 23.38 2.21 24.25
CA ILE A 157 24.56 3.00 24.65
C ILE A 157 24.41 3.49 26.09
N THR A 158 23.19 3.91 26.51
CA THR A 158 22.94 4.32 27.89
C THR A 158 23.13 3.17 28.87
N ILE A 159 22.62 1.97 28.60
CA ILE A 159 22.82 0.80 29.47
C ILE A 159 24.31 0.51 29.63
N ILE A 160 25.06 0.38 28.53
CA ILE A 160 26.50 0.06 28.56
C ILE A 160 27.28 1.19 29.26
N GLY A 161 27.02 2.44 28.87
CA GLY A 161 27.68 3.61 29.46
C GLY A 161 27.41 3.73 30.95
N THR A 162 26.17 3.60 31.37
CA THR A 162 25.80 3.68 32.80
C THR A 162 26.48 2.59 33.61
N LEU A 163 26.54 1.35 33.13
CA LEU A 163 27.26 0.26 33.80
C LEU A 163 28.74 0.59 33.95
N LEU A 164 29.40 1.06 32.92
CA LEU A 164 30.83 1.43 32.97
C LEU A 164 31.08 2.54 34.02
N PHE A 165 30.26 3.57 34.04
CA PHE A 165 30.35 4.64 35.02
C PHE A 165 30.05 4.16 36.44
N MET A 166 29.07 3.26 36.64
CA MET A 166 28.76 2.67 37.96
C MET A 166 29.90 1.81 38.49
N PHE A 167 30.51 0.96 37.63
CA PHE A 167 31.68 0.16 37.99
C PHE A 167 32.86 1.02 38.44
N SER A 168 33.04 2.19 37.86
CA SER A 168 34.09 3.13 38.25
C SER A 168 33.85 3.77 39.64
N LYS A 169 32.60 3.72 40.16
CA LYS A 169 32.25 4.30 41.47
C LYS A 169 32.23 3.24 42.57
N ASN A 170 31.50 2.13 42.38
CA ASN A 170 31.47 1.04 43.36
C ASN A 170 31.04 -0.27 42.70
N VAL A 171 31.92 -1.28 42.72
CA VAL A 171 31.70 -2.58 42.08
C VAL A 171 30.56 -3.36 42.76
N TRP A 172 30.48 -3.36 44.08
CA TRP A 172 29.50 -4.16 44.84
C TRP A 172 28.07 -3.68 44.61
N ILE A 173 27.85 -2.37 44.66
CA ILE A 173 26.52 -1.78 44.38
C ILE A 173 26.12 -2.04 42.93
N THR A 174 27.07 -1.93 41.99
CA THR A 174 26.81 -2.21 40.57
C THR A 174 26.40 -3.67 40.36
N LEU A 175 27.10 -4.62 40.97
CA LEU A 175 26.72 -6.04 40.91
C LEU A 175 25.33 -6.30 41.50
N MET A 176 25.00 -5.65 42.63
CA MET A 176 23.67 -5.75 43.22
C MET A 176 22.59 -5.29 42.24
N ILE A 177 22.77 -4.17 41.56
CA ILE A 177 21.82 -3.67 40.54
C ILE A 177 21.68 -4.65 39.38
N ILE A 178 22.79 -5.17 38.88
CA ILE A 178 22.78 -6.16 37.75
C ILE A 178 22.00 -7.40 38.16
N VAL A 179 22.18 -7.91 39.37
CA VAL A 179 21.46 -9.11 39.87
C VAL A 179 19.98 -8.86 40.08
N LEU A 180 19.58 -7.65 40.48
CA LEU A 180 18.18 -7.29 40.70
C LEU A 180 17.42 -6.89 39.41
N THR A 181 18.11 -6.44 38.39
CA THR A 181 17.48 -6.01 37.09
C THR A 181 16.62 -7.08 36.44
N PRO A 182 17.02 -8.38 36.38
CA PRO A 182 16.17 -9.43 35.81
C PRO A 182 14.79 -9.53 36.45
N VAL A 183 14.64 -9.18 37.73
CA VAL A 183 13.33 -9.18 38.40
C VAL A 183 12.37 -8.22 37.72
N SER A 184 12.83 -6.99 37.41
CA SER A 184 12.03 -6.01 36.66
C SER A 184 11.61 -6.54 35.28
N PHE A 185 12.54 -7.21 34.60
CA PHE A 185 12.25 -7.81 33.29
C PHE A 185 11.21 -8.95 33.38
N PHE A 186 11.30 -9.82 34.37
CA PHE A 186 10.31 -10.88 34.57
C PHE A 186 8.92 -10.34 34.89
N VAL A 187 8.81 -9.32 35.74
CA VAL A 187 7.54 -8.66 36.06
C VAL A 187 6.95 -8.01 34.80
N ALA A 188 7.75 -7.24 34.05
CA ALA A 188 7.33 -6.62 32.80
C ALA A 188 6.85 -7.66 31.78
N LYS A 189 7.59 -8.75 31.58
CA LYS A 189 7.24 -9.84 30.66
C LYS A 189 5.94 -10.53 31.06
N PHE A 190 5.74 -10.80 32.35
CA PHE A 190 4.53 -11.43 32.85
C PHE A 190 3.29 -10.58 32.54
N ILE A 191 3.34 -9.27 32.85
CA ILE A 191 2.23 -8.34 32.61
C ILE A 191 2.01 -8.16 31.11
N SER A 192 3.07 -7.97 30.32
CA SER A 192 2.99 -7.78 28.88
C SER A 192 2.37 -8.98 28.16
N SER A 193 2.69 -10.21 28.59
CA SER A 193 2.11 -11.42 27.98
C SER A 193 0.58 -11.53 28.20
N HIS A 194 0.09 -11.12 29.38
CA HIS A 194 -1.34 -11.08 29.68
C HIS A 194 -2.03 -9.92 28.96
N SER A 195 -1.39 -8.75 28.93
CA SER A 195 -1.87 -7.57 28.19
C SER A 195 -2.05 -7.87 26.70
N PHE A 196 -1.10 -8.59 26.08
CA PHE A 196 -1.16 -8.97 24.67
C PHE A 196 -2.39 -9.79 24.32
N GLN A 197 -2.77 -10.76 25.17
CA GLN A 197 -3.98 -11.57 24.94
C GLN A 197 -5.24 -10.70 24.98
N MET A 198 -5.30 -9.75 25.90
CA MET A 198 -6.44 -8.83 26.04
C MET A 198 -6.53 -7.86 24.86
N PHE A 199 -5.40 -7.33 24.40
CA PHE A 199 -5.37 -6.49 23.18
C PHE A 199 -5.78 -7.25 21.93
N ARG A 200 -5.43 -8.53 21.83
CA ARG A 200 -5.89 -9.37 20.73
C ARG A 200 -7.41 -9.54 20.73
N ALA A 201 -8.00 -9.84 21.91
CA ALA A 201 -9.45 -9.93 22.05
C ALA A 201 -10.15 -8.60 21.69
N GLN A 202 -9.58 -7.46 22.13
CA GLN A 202 -10.05 -6.12 21.77
C GLN A 202 -9.99 -5.89 20.26
N SER A 203 -8.89 -6.26 19.62
CA SER A 203 -8.70 -6.11 18.17
C SER A 203 -9.72 -6.94 17.37
N ASP A 204 -9.96 -8.17 17.80
CA ASP A 204 -10.94 -9.07 17.17
C ASP A 204 -12.38 -8.52 17.31
N ALA A 205 -12.75 -8.01 18.49
CA ALA A 205 -14.05 -7.37 18.72
C ALA A 205 -14.20 -6.07 17.90
N ARG A 206 -13.16 -5.25 17.81
CA ARG A 206 -13.13 -4.04 16.99
C ARG A 206 -13.29 -4.36 15.51
N GLY A 207 -12.61 -5.40 15.02
CA GLY A 207 -12.75 -5.87 13.64
C GLY A 207 -14.18 -6.25 13.28
N ARG A 208 -14.86 -6.98 14.16
CA ARG A 208 -16.29 -7.33 13.98
C ARG A 208 -17.21 -6.11 14.02
N GLN A 209 -16.93 -5.14 14.90
CA GLN A 209 -17.68 -3.88 14.96
C GLN A 209 -17.52 -3.08 13.67
N THR A 210 -16.28 -2.93 13.18
CA THR A 210 -16.00 -2.20 11.92
C THR A 210 -16.71 -2.86 10.74
N ALA A 211 -16.62 -4.20 10.61
CA ALA A 211 -17.30 -4.93 9.55
C ALA A 211 -18.82 -4.73 9.57
N LEU A 212 -19.45 -4.73 10.77
CA LEU A 212 -20.88 -4.46 10.90
C LEU A 212 -21.21 -3.00 10.48
N ILE A 213 -20.40 -2.04 10.88
CA ILE A 213 -20.60 -0.62 10.51
C ILE A 213 -20.50 -0.46 8.98
N GLU A 214 -19.49 -1.03 8.35
CA GLU A 214 -19.31 -1.00 6.89
C GLU A 214 -20.49 -1.65 6.17
N GLU A 215 -20.95 -2.82 6.65
CA GLU A 215 -22.12 -3.51 6.10
C GLU A 215 -23.38 -2.65 6.19
N MET A 216 -23.67 -2.06 7.35
CA MET A 216 -24.90 -1.32 7.58
C MET A 216 -24.88 0.07 6.91
N ILE A 217 -23.76 0.80 6.98
CA ILE A 217 -23.64 2.13 6.34
C ILE A 217 -23.57 1.99 4.82
N GLY A 218 -22.79 1.02 4.31
CA GLY A 218 -22.70 0.77 2.87
C GLY A 218 -24.04 0.41 2.23
N ASN A 219 -24.93 -0.25 3.01
CA ASN A 219 -26.25 -0.65 2.57
C ASN A 219 -27.39 0.16 3.23
N GLN A 220 -27.16 1.40 3.65
CA GLN A 220 -28.12 2.21 4.41
C GLN A 220 -29.50 2.30 3.74
N LYS A 221 -29.54 2.42 2.40
CA LYS A 221 -30.79 2.44 1.64
C LYS A 221 -31.60 1.16 1.81
N VAL A 222 -30.92 0.01 1.87
CA VAL A 222 -31.57 -1.31 2.07
C VAL A 222 -32.03 -1.43 3.53
N VAL A 223 -31.19 -1.03 4.49
CA VAL A 223 -31.54 -1.03 5.92
C VAL A 223 -32.85 -0.25 6.15
N GLN A 224 -32.95 0.96 5.57
CA GLN A 224 -34.17 1.80 5.67
C GLN A 224 -35.36 1.21 4.92
N ALA A 225 -35.15 0.72 3.69
CA ALA A 225 -36.22 0.17 2.87
C ALA A 225 -36.90 -1.06 3.52
N PHE A 226 -36.17 -1.82 4.31
CA PHE A 226 -36.70 -3.03 5.01
C PHE A 226 -36.97 -2.80 6.50
N GLY A 227 -36.84 -1.58 7.03
CA GLY A 227 -37.06 -1.26 8.44
C GLY A 227 -36.16 -2.06 9.40
N TYR A 228 -34.88 -2.27 9.01
CA TYR A 228 -33.94 -3.11 9.73
C TYR A 228 -33.14 -2.34 10.80
N GLU A 229 -33.42 -1.06 11.02
CA GLU A 229 -32.66 -0.15 11.88
C GLU A 229 -32.57 -0.65 13.34
N ASN A 230 -33.68 -1.11 13.89
CA ASN A 230 -33.72 -1.60 15.28
C ASN A 230 -32.83 -2.83 15.46
N ARG A 231 -32.92 -3.80 14.52
CA ARG A 231 -32.10 -5.03 14.57
C ARG A 231 -30.60 -4.72 14.35
N SER A 232 -30.29 -3.78 13.46
CA SER A 232 -28.92 -3.31 13.25
C SER A 232 -28.37 -2.68 14.54
N SER A 233 -29.17 -1.84 15.20
CA SER A 233 -28.81 -1.19 16.46
C SER A 233 -28.59 -2.21 17.60
N GLU A 234 -29.44 -3.21 17.72
CA GLU A 234 -29.29 -4.29 18.72
C GLU A 234 -28.00 -5.11 18.48
N ARG A 235 -27.71 -5.48 17.21
CA ARG A 235 -26.47 -6.20 16.86
C ARG A 235 -25.25 -5.34 17.17
N PHE A 236 -25.30 -4.03 16.84
CA PHE A 236 -24.23 -3.10 17.16
C PHE A 236 -24.01 -2.99 18.67
N ALA A 237 -25.09 -2.84 19.45
CA ALA A 237 -25.02 -2.73 20.91
C ALA A 237 -24.34 -3.96 21.55
N ALA A 238 -24.69 -5.18 21.09
CA ALA A 238 -24.09 -6.41 21.59
C ALA A 238 -22.58 -6.49 21.31
N ILE A 239 -22.15 -6.18 20.10
CA ILE A 239 -20.72 -6.18 19.72
C ILE A 239 -19.97 -5.04 20.45
N ASN A 240 -20.62 -3.87 20.61
CA ASN A 240 -20.03 -2.73 21.29
C ASN A 240 -19.83 -3.01 22.81
N GLU A 241 -20.73 -3.76 23.43
CA GLU A 241 -20.57 -4.20 24.82
C GLU A 241 -19.40 -5.18 24.97
N GLU A 242 -19.27 -6.14 24.05
CA GLU A 242 -18.12 -7.04 24.02
C GLU A 242 -16.80 -6.28 23.82
N LEU A 243 -16.78 -5.30 22.91
CA LEU A 243 -15.62 -4.43 22.69
C LEU A 243 -15.30 -3.59 23.94
N ARG A 244 -16.32 -3.08 24.63
CA ARG A 244 -16.15 -2.35 25.91
C ARG A 244 -15.43 -3.22 26.93
N ASP A 245 -15.91 -4.44 27.14
CA ASP A 245 -15.34 -5.35 28.15
C ASP A 245 -13.92 -5.78 27.79
N ALA A 246 -13.66 -6.09 26.52
CA ALA A 246 -12.34 -6.43 26.03
C ALA A 246 -11.38 -5.22 26.17
N SER A 247 -11.84 -4.01 25.83
CA SER A 247 -11.06 -2.77 25.94
C SER A 247 -10.73 -2.43 27.39
N GLN A 248 -11.70 -2.56 28.29
CA GLN A 248 -11.49 -2.30 29.72
C GLN A 248 -10.41 -3.22 30.30
N LYS A 249 -10.46 -4.53 29.98
CA LYS A 249 -9.44 -5.50 30.40
C LYS A 249 -8.08 -5.18 29.80
N ALA A 250 -8.02 -4.89 28.49
CA ALA A 250 -6.77 -4.56 27.80
C ALA A 250 -6.10 -3.32 28.43
N VAL A 251 -6.86 -2.24 28.63
CA VAL A 251 -6.37 -1.00 29.26
C VAL A 251 -5.95 -1.25 30.70
N PHE A 252 -6.72 -2.01 31.49
CA PHE A 252 -6.38 -2.33 32.88
C PHE A 252 -5.04 -3.05 32.97
N TYR A 253 -4.85 -4.17 32.24
CA TYR A 253 -3.58 -4.90 32.26
C TYR A 253 -2.40 -4.07 31.71
N SER A 254 -2.62 -3.30 30.65
CA SER A 254 -1.60 -2.39 30.11
C SER A 254 -1.19 -1.33 31.12
N SER A 255 -2.16 -0.76 31.84
CA SER A 255 -1.91 0.28 32.86
C SER A 255 -1.13 -0.24 34.07
N LEU A 256 -1.16 -1.54 34.35
CA LEU A 256 -0.37 -2.13 35.45
C LEU A 256 1.13 -2.19 35.13
N THR A 257 1.54 -2.10 33.87
CA THR A 257 2.95 -2.25 33.48
C THR A 257 3.84 -1.18 34.12
N ASN A 258 3.47 0.09 33.98
CA ASN A 258 4.26 1.21 34.50
C ASN A 258 4.32 1.25 36.03
N PRO A 259 3.20 1.14 36.79
CA PRO A 259 3.28 1.10 38.27
C PRO A 259 4.09 -0.07 38.81
N SER A 260 3.95 -1.27 38.18
CA SER A 260 4.66 -2.47 38.63
C SER A 260 6.17 -2.37 38.39
N THR A 261 6.59 -1.90 37.23
CA THR A 261 8.02 -1.68 36.94
C THR A 261 8.60 -0.58 37.81
N ARG A 262 7.85 0.51 38.06
CA ARG A 262 8.27 1.56 39.02
C ARG A 262 8.40 1.04 40.45
N CYS A 263 7.51 0.16 40.90
CA CYS A 263 7.61 -0.46 42.20
C CYS A 263 8.91 -1.24 42.36
N VAL A 264 9.24 -2.09 41.37
CA VAL A 264 10.52 -2.84 41.36
C VAL A 264 11.71 -1.89 41.32
N ASN A 265 11.67 -0.85 40.50
CA ASN A 265 12.74 0.14 40.38
C ASN A 265 12.94 0.90 41.72
N ASN A 266 11.86 1.26 42.42
CA ASN A 266 11.94 1.91 43.71
C ASN A 266 12.50 0.97 44.81
N ILE A 267 12.21 -0.33 44.74
CA ILE A 267 12.83 -1.34 45.63
C ILE A 267 14.35 -1.41 45.40
N ILE A 268 14.77 -1.44 44.13
CA ILE A 268 16.19 -1.42 43.75
C ILE A 268 16.84 -0.12 44.23
N TYR A 269 16.20 1.02 44.00
CA TYR A 269 16.68 2.33 44.46
C TYR A 269 16.83 2.39 45.99
N ALA A 270 15.85 1.89 46.74
CA ALA A 270 15.93 1.80 48.21
C ALA A 270 17.07 0.86 48.66
N GLY A 271 17.27 -0.25 47.96
CA GLY A 271 18.38 -1.17 48.21
C GLY A 271 19.75 -0.50 48.00
N VAL A 272 19.89 0.27 46.89
CA VAL A 272 21.11 1.05 46.64
C VAL A 272 21.35 2.12 47.70
N ALA A 273 20.28 2.85 48.10
CA ALA A 273 20.37 3.86 49.15
C ALA A 273 20.81 3.24 50.49
N LEU A 274 20.22 2.10 50.87
CA LEU A 274 20.57 1.41 52.09
C LEU A 274 22.01 0.89 52.07
N ALA A 275 22.39 0.16 51.02
CA ALA A 275 23.74 -0.36 50.86
C ALA A 275 24.80 0.75 50.84
N GLY A 276 24.50 1.85 50.14
CA GLY A 276 25.39 3.01 50.07
C GLY A 276 25.53 3.72 51.41
N ALA A 277 24.41 3.86 52.18
CA ALA A 277 24.42 4.46 53.51
C ALA A 277 25.31 3.66 54.47
N PHE A 278 25.37 2.33 54.39
CA PHE A 278 26.28 1.51 55.20
C PHE A 278 27.76 1.64 54.80
N LEU A 279 28.07 2.04 53.55
CA LEU A 279 29.43 2.21 53.09
C LEU A 279 30.02 3.60 53.41
N ILE A 280 29.19 4.60 53.71
CA ILE A 280 29.64 5.98 54.01
C ILE A 280 30.42 6.04 55.32
N PRO A 281 29.97 5.49 56.47
CA PRO A 281 30.71 5.58 57.74
C PRO A 281 32.07 4.89 57.66
N GLY A 282 32.25 3.88 56.79
CA GLY A 282 33.52 3.18 56.59
C GLY A 282 34.49 3.93 55.65
N GLY A 283 34.13 5.11 55.15
CA GLY A 283 34.95 5.90 54.21
C GLY A 283 35.07 5.32 52.80
N HIS A 284 34.28 4.26 52.50
CA HIS A 284 34.31 3.61 51.17
C HIS A 284 33.46 4.31 50.11
N LEU A 285 32.60 5.26 50.52
CA LEU A 285 31.73 6.04 49.62
C LEU A 285 31.47 7.43 50.26
N THR A 286 31.39 8.47 49.41
CA THR A 286 30.96 9.81 49.84
C THR A 286 29.45 9.98 49.69
N VAL A 287 28.86 11.01 50.32
CA VAL A 287 27.43 11.33 50.12
C VAL A 287 27.13 11.69 48.69
N GLY A 288 28.03 12.48 48.04
CA GLY A 288 27.95 12.79 46.62
C GLY A 288 28.08 11.53 45.75
N GLY A 289 29.00 10.60 46.11
CA GLY A 289 29.15 9.33 45.44
C GLY A 289 27.88 8.46 45.50
N LEU A 290 27.19 8.42 46.63
CA LEU A 290 25.89 7.75 46.77
C LEU A 290 24.84 8.41 45.87
N SER A 291 24.78 9.76 45.84
CA SER A 291 23.86 10.50 44.97
C SER A 291 24.09 10.17 43.51
N VAL A 292 25.34 10.03 43.07
CA VAL A 292 25.71 9.58 41.69
C VAL A 292 25.17 8.19 41.41
N LEU A 293 25.40 7.22 42.30
CA LEU A 293 24.94 5.84 42.13
C LEU A 293 23.41 5.74 42.08
N LEU A 294 22.68 6.53 42.85
CA LEU A 294 21.23 6.62 42.85
C LEU A 294 20.71 7.21 41.52
N ALA A 295 21.37 8.26 40.99
CA ALA A 295 21.05 8.82 39.68
C ALA A 295 21.28 7.80 38.57
N TYR A 296 22.39 7.06 38.62
CA TYR A 296 22.70 6.02 37.64
C TYR A 296 21.75 4.82 37.72
N ALA A 297 21.32 4.39 38.90
CA ALA A 297 20.30 3.36 39.06
C ALA A 297 19.02 3.72 38.30
N ASN A 298 18.55 4.96 38.42
CA ASN A 298 17.40 5.45 37.66
C ASN A 298 17.66 5.50 36.14
N GLN A 299 18.82 6.02 35.72
CA GLN A 299 19.18 6.10 34.29
C GLN A 299 19.36 4.72 33.64
N TYR A 300 19.91 3.75 34.35
CA TYR A 300 20.09 2.38 33.92
C TYR A 300 18.76 1.65 33.69
N MET A 301 17.78 1.88 34.58
CA MET A 301 16.47 1.21 34.50
C MET A 301 15.55 1.77 33.42
N LYS A 302 15.70 3.04 33.05
CA LYS A 302 14.82 3.72 32.08
C LYS A 302 14.77 3.05 30.70
N PRO A 303 15.91 2.71 30.04
CA PRO A 303 15.88 2.07 28.72
C PRO A 303 15.20 0.71 28.71
N PHE A 304 15.19 -0.05 29.80
CA PHE A 304 14.51 -1.35 29.86
C PHE A 304 12.98 -1.22 29.75
N ASN A 305 12.42 -0.13 30.26
CA ASN A 305 10.99 0.16 30.10
C ASN A 305 10.66 0.58 28.66
N ASP A 306 11.55 1.37 28.04
CA ASP A 306 11.35 1.91 26.68
C ASP A 306 11.61 0.84 25.60
N ILE A 307 12.59 -0.04 25.80
CA ILE A 307 12.97 -1.11 24.83
C ILE A 307 11.78 -2.03 24.49
N SER A 308 10.92 -2.34 25.47
CA SER A 308 9.78 -3.25 25.24
C SER A 308 8.79 -2.68 24.21
N SER A 309 8.48 -1.37 24.30
CA SER A 309 7.60 -0.70 23.34
C SER A 309 8.28 -0.57 21.96
N VAL A 310 9.55 -0.20 21.96
CA VAL A 310 10.34 -0.06 20.71
C VAL A 310 10.46 -1.38 19.96
N ILE A 311 10.66 -2.50 20.65
CA ILE A 311 10.72 -3.83 20.01
C ILE A 311 9.38 -4.15 19.31
N THR A 312 8.25 -3.84 19.94
CA THR A 312 6.93 -4.09 19.35
C THR A 312 6.73 -3.24 18.08
N GLU A 313 7.04 -1.95 18.15
CA GLU A 313 6.94 -1.06 16.98
C GLU A 313 7.92 -1.46 15.86
N LEU A 314 9.12 -1.88 16.21
CA LEU A 314 10.09 -2.40 15.24
C LEU A 314 9.60 -3.69 14.58
N GLN A 315 8.96 -4.60 15.32
CA GLN A 315 8.35 -5.81 14.76
C GLN A 315 7.21 -5.47 13.80
N ASN A 316 6.35 -4.50 14.13
CA ASN A 316 5.31 -4.00 13.25
C ASN A 316 5.91 -3.40 11.96
N ALA A 317 6.91 -2.54 12.12
CA ALA A 317 7.62 -1.93 11.00
C ALA A 317 8.29 -2.97 10.08
N LEU A 318 8.88 -4.02 10.65
CA LEU A 318 9.48 -5.12 9.88
C LEU A 318 8.42 -5.96 9.15
N ALA A 319 7.24 -6.17 9.75
CA ALA A 319 6.14 -6.85 9.09
C ALA A 319 5.62 -6.04 7.88
N CYS A 320 5.45 -4.72 8.04
CA CYS A 320 5.11 -3.80 6.95
C CYS A 320 6.20 -3.75 5.87
N ALA A 321 7.49 -3.71 6.28
CA ALA A 321 8.61 -3.76 5.36
C ALA A 321 8.61 -5.04 4.53
N THR A 322 8.25 -6.20 5.11
CA THR A 322 8.14 -7.46 4.37
C THR A 322 7.12 -7.32 3.24
N ARG A 323 5.90 -6.81 3.53
CA ARG A 323 4.86 -6.61 2.51
C ARG A 323 5.29 -5.64 1.40
N ILE A 324 6.05 -4.59 1.75
CA ILE A 324 6.61 -3.64 0.78
C ILE A 324 7.66 -4.34 -0.11
N PHE A 325 8.55 -5.14 0.49
CA PHE A 325 9.57 -5.85 -0.28
C PHE A 325 8.99 -6.97 -1.13
N ASP A 326 7.96 -7.67 -0.67
CA ASP A 326 7.23 -8.65 -1.48
C ASP A 326 6.70 -7.99 -2.75
N LEU A 327 6.09 -6.78 -2.63
CA LEU A 327 5.69 -5.99 -3.80
C LEU A 327 6.87 -5.59 -4.69
N LEU A 328 8.01 -5.19 -4.11
CA LEU A 328 9.18 -4.72 -4.88
C LEU A 328 10.00 -5.85 -5.53
N GLU A 329 9.82 -7.08 -5.08
CA GLU A 329 10.49 -8.29 -5.57
C GLU A 329 9.60 -9.09 -6.53
N GLU A 330 8.32 -8.68 -6.69
CA GLU A 330 7.45 -9.27 -7.69
C GLU A 330 8.05 -9.13 -9.09
N GLU A 331 7.91 -10.15 -9.92
CA GLU A 331 8.48 -10.15 -11.25
C GLU A 331 7.75 -9.13 -12.16
N PRO A 332 8.46 -8.21 -12.78
CA PRO A 332 7.86 -7.29 -13.74
C PRO A 332 7.40 -8.05 -15.00
N GLU A 333 6.57 -7.42 -15.81
CA GLU A 333 6.24 -7.94 -17.15
C GLU A 333 7.52 -8.35 -17.89
N SER A 334 7.41 -9.42 -18.70
CA SER A 334 8.50 -9.87 -19.58
C SER A 334 9.06 -8.69 -20.38
N PRO A 335 10.39 -8.61 -20.60
CA PRO A 335 10.98 -7.51 -21.38
C PRO A 335 10.32 -7.36 -22.73
N ASP A 336 10.03 -6.12 -23.13
CA ASP A 336 9.49 -5.83 -24.46
C ASP A 336 10.54 -6.08 -25.53
N PRO A 337 10.18 -6.78 -26.61
CA PRO A 337 11.02 -6.87 -27.79
C PRO A 337 11.17 -5.49 -28.44
N SER A 338 12.20 -5.33 -29.28
CA SER A 338 12.47 -4.08 -30.00
C SER A 338 11.65 -3.93 -31.30
N GLY A 339 10.85 -4.94 -31.65
CA GLY A 339 10.02 -4.94 -32.85
C GLY A 339 8.95 -3.85 -32.82
N THR A 340 8.67 -3.28 -33.98
CA THR A 340 7.61 -2.30 -34.22
C THR A 340 6.67 -2.78 -35.31
N LEU A 341 5.43 -2.31 -35.26
CA LEU A 341 4.48 -2.49 -36.38
C LEU A 341 4.54 -1.26 -37.28
N VAL A 342 4.71 -1.45 -38.58
CA VAL A 342 4.77 -0.35 -39.57
C VAL A 342 3.63 -0.54 -40.56
N ASP A 343 2.92 0.54 -40.88
CA ASP A 343 1.81 0.57 -41.86
C ASP A 343 0.75 -0.52 -41.62
N VAL A 344 0.28 -0.62 -40.35
CA VAL A 344 -0.67 -1.65 -39.93
C VAL A 344 -1.97 -1.55 -40.73
N LYS A 345 -2.30 -2.64 -41.42
CA LYS A 345 -3.55 -2.80 -42.19
C LYS A 345 -4.66 -3.41 -41.32
N GLY A 346 -4.27 -4.22 -40.33
CA GLY A 346 -5.17 -4.79 -39.35
C GLY A 346 -5.66 -6.20 -39.70
N ALA A 347 -4.90 -6.99 -40.44
CA ALA A 347 -5.16 -8.43 -40.53
C ALA A 347 -4.75 -9.09 -39.22
N VAL A 348 -5.64 -9.88 -38.63
CA VAL A 348 -5.36 -10.60 -37.37
C VAL A 348 -5.50 -12.09 -37.61
N ASP A 349 -4.45 -12.84 -37.23
CA ASP A 349 -4.42 -14.29 -37.38
C ASP A 349 -4.13 -14.94 -36.00
N ILE A 350 -5.01 -15.82 -35.58
CA ILE A 350 -4.99 -16.50 -34.31
C ILE A 350 -4.95 -18.00 -34.54
N GLN A 351 -3.90 -18.67 -34.09
CA GLN A 351 -3.67 -20.08 -34.36
C GLN A 351 -3.55 -20.87 -33.06
N ASN A 352 -4.51 -21.80 -32.86
CA ASN A 352 -4.54 -22.75 -31.73
C ASN A 352 -4.31 -22.11 -30.34
N VAL A 353 -4.82 -20.89 -30.14
CA VAL A 353 -4.63 -20.15 -28.91
C VAL A 353 -5.35 -20.85 -27.76
N SER A 354 -4.61 -21.04 -26.68
CA SER A 354 -5.11 -21.54 -25.41
C SER A 354 -4.68 -20.60 -24.30
N PHE A 355 -5.56 -20.39 -23.31
CA PHE A 355 -5.29 -19.51 -22.18
C PHE A 355 -5.99 -19.96 -20.92
N ARG A 356 -5.38 -19.68 -19.77
CA ARG A 356 -5.90 -19.89 -18.41
C ARG A 356 -5.37 -18.83 -17.45
N TYR A 357 -6.21 -18.34 -16.56
CA TYR A 357 -5.80 -17.48 -15.45
C TYR A 357 -5.20 -18.30 -14.29
N GLU A 358 -5.81 -19.45 -14.00
CA GLU A 358 -5.37 -20.40 -12.98
C GLU A 358 -4.90 -21.70 -13.65
N ALA A 359 -3.85 -22.32 -13.10
CA ALA A 359 -3.22 -23.50 -13.69
C ALA A 359 -4.20 -24.64 -13.98
N ASP A 360 -5.23 -24.80 -13.14
CA ASP A 360 -6.17 -25.92 -13.20
C ASP A 360 -7.49 -25.59 -13.92
N LYS A 361 -7.69 -24.35 -14.37
CA LYS A 361 -8.94 -23.89 -14.98
C LYS A 361 -8.70 -23.33 -16.39
N PRO A 362 -8.64 -24.18 -17.44
CA PRO A 362 -8.51 -23.70 -18.81
C PRO A 362 -9.76 -22.91 -19.20
N LEU A 363 -9.56 -21.65 -19.69
CA LEU A 363 -10.67 -20.78 -20.08
C LEU A 363 -10.81 -20.68 -21.60
N ILE A 364 -9.72 -20.53 -22.34
CA ILE A 364 -9.73 -20.53 -23.82
C ILE A 364 -9.00 -21.79 -24.30
N LYS A 365 -9.59 -22.49 -25.31
CA LYS A 365 -9.08 -23.77 -25.81
C LYS A 365 -9.10 -23.77 -27.35
N ASN A 366 -7.94 -24.00 -27.95
CA ASN A 366 -7.79 -24.19 -29.41
C ASN A 366 -8.55 -23.13 -30.21
N PHE A 367 -8.43 -21.87 -29.83
CA PHE A 367 -9.11 -20.77 -30.47
C PHE A 367 -8.40 -20.41 -31.77
N ASN A 368 -9.13 -20.44 -32.89
CA ASN A 368 -8.62 -20.12 -34.21
C ASN A 368 -9.50 -19.05 -34.85
N LEU A 369 -8.87 -18.03 -35.43
CA LEU A 369 -9.55 -16.93 -36.11
C LEU A 369 -8.61 -16.35 -37.17
N HIS A 370 -9.12 -16.14 -38.37
CA HIS A 370 -8.46 -15.34 -39.38
C HIS A 370 -9.35 -14.16 -39.76
N THR A 371 -8.82 -12.96 -39.71
CA THR A 371 -9.59 -11.73 -39.97
C THR A 371 -8.86 -10.88 -41.00
N GLU A 372 -9.54 -10.53 -42.07
CA GLU A 372 -9.03 -9.59 -43.08
C GLU A 372 -9.09 -8.13 -42.59
N PRO A 373 -8.24 -7.23 -43.14
CA PRO A 373 -8.29 -5.81 -42.83
C PRO A 373 -9.67 -5.19 -43.08
N GLY A 374 -10.08 -4.29 -42.17
CA GLY A 374 -11.32 -3.52 -42.30
C GLY A 374 -12.61 -4.27 -41.97
N ARG A 375 -12.55 -5.53 -41.53
CA ARG A 375 -13.72 -6.33 -41.13
C ARG A 375 -14.22 -5.95 -39.74
N ARG A 376 -15.54 -6.05 -39.57
CA ARG A 376 -16.26 -5.88 -38.30
C ARG A 376 -16.60 -7.26 -37.73
N ILE A 377 -16.00 -7.61 -36.62
CA ILE A 377 -16.16 -8.92 -35.97
C ILE A 377 -16.97 -8.73 -34.67
N ALA A 378 -18.19 -9.27 -34.62
CA ALA A 378 -19.01 -9.28 -33.44
C ALA A 378 -18.72 -10.54 -32.60
N ILE A 379 -18.45 -10.36 -31.30
CA ILE A 379 -18.21 -11.44 -30.37
C ILE A 379 -19.45 -11.58 -29.49
N VAL A 380 -20.15 -12.71 -29.58
CA VAL A 380 -21.37 -12.98 -28.83
C VAL A 380 -21.24 -14.26 -28.00
N GLY A 381 -21.95 -14.33 -26.90
CA GLY A 381 -21.97 -15.51 -26.02
C GLY A 381 -22.40 -15.16 -24.59
N PRO A 382 -22.69 -16.16 -23.78
CA PRO A 382 -23.14 -15.96 -22.40
C PRO A 382 -22.07 -15.27 -21.54
N THR A 383 -22.46 -14.74 -20.40
CA THR A 383 -21.53 -14.17 -19.43
C THR A 383 -20.54 -15.24 -18.96
N GLY A 384 -19.26 -14.89 -18.87
CA GLY A 384 -18.19 -15.81 -18.46
C GLY A 384 -17.63 -16.73 -19.56
N CYS A 385 -18.10 -16.66 -20.81
CA CYS A 385 -17.59 -17.50 -21.89
C CYS A 385 -16.19 -17.11 -22.42
N GLY A 386 -15.58 -16.01 -21.92
CA GLY A 386 -14.22 -15.61 -22.29
C GLY A 386 -14.10 -14.41 -23.23
N LYS A 387 -15.17 -13.64 -23.52
CA LYS A 387 -15.14 -12.46 -24.43
C LYS A 387 -14.11 -11.41 -24.00
N THR A 388 -14.16 -10.97 -22.76
CA THR A 388 -13.20 -9.98 -22.21
C THR A 388 -11.78 -10.57 -22.17
N THR A 389 -11.64 -11.85 -21.88
CA THR A 389 -10.34 -12.54 -21.91
C THR A 389 -9.74 -12.53 -23.30
N PHE A 390 -10.55 -12.77 -24.34
CA PHE A 390 -10.11 -12.71 -25.72
C PHE A 390 -9.56 -11.30 -26.07
N ILE A 391 -10.27 -10.24 -25.68
CA ILE A 391 -9.80 -8.85 -25.83
C ILE A 391 -8.46 -8.63 -25.12
N ASN A 392 -8.34 -9.11 -23.88
CA ASN A 392 -7.11 -8.98 -23.10
C ASN A 392 -5.92 -9.67 -23.78
N LEU A 393 -6.15 -10.79 -24.49
CA LEU A 393 -5.11 -11.48 -25.25
C LEU A 393 -4.72 -10.71 -26.52
N LEU A 394 -5.67 -10.10 -27.25
CA LEU A 394 -5.39 -9.25 -28.41
C LEU A 394 -4.50 -8.05 -28.04
N MET A 395 -4.78 -7.42 -26.91
CA MET A 395 -4.00 -6.29 -26.37
C MET A 395 -2.71 -6.72 -25.66
N ARG A 396 -2.47 -8.03 -25.58
CA ARG A 396 -1.34 -8.60 -24.84
C ARG A 396 -1.25 -8.03 -23.41
N PHE A 397 -2.41 -7.93 -22.72
CA PHE A 397 -2.46 -7.73 -21.28
C PHE A 397 -2.09 -9.01 -20.53
N TYR A 398 -2.28 -10.14 -21.20
CA TYR A 398 -1.85 -11.47 -20.79
C TYR A 398 -1.20 -12.17 -21.97
N ASP A 399 -0.12 -12.89 -21.73
CA ASP A 399 0.50 -13.74 -22.75
C ASP A 399 -0.29 -15.06 -22.85
N VAL A 400 -0.42 -15.60 -24.07
CA VAL A 400 -1.10 -16.89 -24.30
C VAL A 400 -0.33 -18.05 -23.67
N THR A 401 -1.04 -19.09 -23.22
CA THR A 401 -0.39 -20.31 -22.67
C THR A 401 -0.05 -21.34 -23.77
N GLY A 402 -0.57 -21.16 -24.96
CA GLY A 402 -0.28 -21.98 -26.15
C GLY A 402 -0.86 -21.35 -27.40
N GLY A 403 -0.31 -21.70 -28.57
CA GLY A 403 -0.66 -21.09 -29.84
C GLY A 403 0.01 -19.73 -30.08
N SER A 404 -0.46 -18.98 -31.09
CA SER A 404 0.10 -17.68 -31.45
C SER A 404 -0.98 -16.72 -31.94
N ILE A 405 -0.75 -15.42 -31.72
CA ILE A 405 -1.53 -14.31 -32.28
C ILE A 405 -0.57 -13.46 -33.10
N SER A 406 -0.95 -13.12 -34.34
CA SER A 406 -0.19 -12.24 -35.20
C SER A 406 -1.05 -11.12 -35.77
N VAL A 407 -0.42 -9.98 -36.02
CA VAL A 407 -1.00 -8.81 -36.68
C VAL A 407 -0.21 -8.55 -37.98
N ASP A 408 -0.90 -8.54 -39.11
CA ASP A 408 -0.29 -8.41 -40.46
C ASP A 408 0.89 -9.38 -40.66
N GLY A 409 0.73 -10.63 -40.15
CA GLY A 409 1.73 -11.70 -40.26
C GLY A 409 2.87 -11.61 -39.24
N THR A 410 2.93 -10.57 -38.39
CA THR A 410 3.95 -10.42 -37.35
C THR A 410 3.41 -10.92 -36.03
N PRO A 411 4.06 -11.89 -35.35
CA PRO A 411 3.64 -12.34 -34.02
C PRO A 411 3.66 -11.19 -33.01
N ILE A 412 2.59 -11.08 -32.21
CA ILE A 412 2.50 -10.00 -31.18
C ILE A 412 3.58 -10.14 -30.11
N THR A 413 4.19 -11.32 -29.96
CA THR A 413 5.31 -11.56 -29.03
C THR A 413 6.61 -10.91 -29.48
N ASP A 414 6.77 -10.64 -30.76
CA ASP A 414 7.98 -10.09 -31.39
C ASP A 414 7.95 -8.56 -31.49
N VAL A 415 6.81 -7.97 -31.09
CA VAL A 415 6.53 -6.53 -31.14
C VAL A 415 6.47 -5.97 -29.73
N SER A 416 6.94 -4.73 -29.54
CA SER A 416 6.78 -4.05 -28.26
C SER A 416 5.29 -3.85 -27.93
N ARG A 417 4.92 -4.02 -26.64
CA ARG A 417 3.54 -3.80 -26.19
C ARG A 417 3.05 -2.39 -26.52
N HIS A 418 3.95 -1.42 -26.48
CA HIS A 418 3.63 -0.03 -26.84
C HIS A 418 3.22 0.10 -28.31
N ALA A 419 3.96 -0.51 -29.25
CA ALA A 419 3.64 -0.48 -30.66
C ALA A 419 2.35 -1.27 -30.97
N LEU A 420 2.17 -2.45 -30.36
CA LEU A 420 0.95 -3.24 -30.47
C LEU A 420 -0.28 -2.47 -29.98
N ARG A 421 -0.23 -1.96 -28.75
CA ARG A 421 -1.35 -1.23 -28.12
C ARG A 421 -1.64 0.09 -28.82
N GLY A 422 -0.62 0.74 -29.41
CA GLY A 422 -0.78 1.93 -30.23
C GLY A 422 -1.51 1.67 -31.57
N SER A 423 -1.56 0.43 -32.05
CA SER A 423 -2.31 0.06 -33.26
C SER A 423 -3.80 -0.23 -32.98
N TYR A 424 -4.21 -0.29 -31.71
CA TYR A 424 -5.59 -0.50 -31.29
C TYR A 424 -6.18 0.76 -30.63
N GLY A 425 -7.42 1.07 -30.95
CA GLY A 425 -8.27 2.00 -30.20
C GLY A 425 -9.25 1.21 -29.35
N MET A 426 -9.26 1.47 -28.04
CA MET A 426 -10.09 0.70 -27.12
C MET A 426 -11.13 1.59 -26.45
N VAL A 427 -12.41 1.20 -26.55
CA VAL A 427 -13.52 1.78 -25.78
C VAL A 427 -14.09 0.69 -24.90
N LEU A 428 -13.88 0.84 -23.58
CA LEU A 428 -14.32 -0.12 -22.56
C LEU A 428 -15.74 0.20 -22.08
N GLN A 429 -16.36 -0.80 -21.45
CA GLN A 429 -17.62 -0.65 -20.73
C GLN A 429 -17.51 0.37 -19.59
N ASP A 430 -16.45 0.25 -18.78
CA ASP A 430 -16.17 1.19 -17.69
C ASP A 430 -15.43 2.40 -18.24
N THR A 431 -16.11 3.55 -18.20
CA THR A 431 -15.59 4.82 -18.70
C THR A 431 -14.77 5.52 -17.62
N TRP A 432 -13.45 5.55 -17.77
CA TRP A 432 -12.57 6.26 -16.85
C TRP A 432 -12.35 7.72 -17.27
N ILE A 433 -12.55 8.63 -16.31
CA ILE A 433 -12.26 10.06 -16.45
C ILE A 433 -11.11 10.44 -15.52
N LYS A 434 -10.04 10.97 -16.13
CA LYS A 434 -8.91 11.53 -15.39
C LYS A 434 -9.33 12.84 -14.74
N HIS A 435 -8.97 13.06 -13.48
CA HIS A 435 -9.04 14.38 -12.87
C HIS A 435 -8.15 15.36 -13.64
N GLY A 436 -8.75 16.34 -14.30
CA GLY A 436 -8.10 17.31 -15.17
C GLY A 436 -9.09 17.95 -16.12
N THR A 437 -8.63 18.73 -17.09
CA THR A 437 -9.50 19.41 -18.06
C THR A 437 -10.14 18.40 -19.03
N VAL A 438 -11.21 18.82 -19.73
CA VAL A 438 -11.77 18.07 -20.85
C VAL A 438 -10.69 17.79 -21.89
N ARG A 439 -9.87 18.80 -22.22
CA ARG A 439 -8.71 18.69 -23.11
C ARG A 439 -7.75 17.58 -22.65
N ASP A 440 -7.31 17.60 -21.38
CA ASP A 440 -6.42 16.57 -20.80
C ASP A 440 -7.00 15.18 -20.94
N ASN A 441 -8.31 15.04 -20.86
CA ASN A 441 -9.00 13.79 -21.01
C ASN A 441 -9.07 13.31 -22.46
N ILE A 442 -9.25 14.20 -23.42
CA ILE A 442 -9.30 13.84 -24.85
C ILE A 442 -7.88 13.53 -25.36
N CYS A 443 -6.89 14.32 -24.99
CA CYS A 443 -5.53 14.25 -25.50
C CYS A 443 -4.66 13.14 -24.86
N ILE A 444 -5.20 12.26 -24.01
CA ILE A 444 -4.42 11.19 -23.33
C ILE A 444 -3.57 10.37 -24.30
N GLY A 445 -4.11 10.00 -25.45
CA GLY A 445 -3.41 9.19 -26.47
C GLY A 445 -2.54 10.01 -27.45
N LYS A 446 -2.77 11.34 -27.53
CA LYS A 446 -2.05 12.24 -28.44
C LYS A 446 -1.90 13.63 -27.80
N PRO A 447 -0.93 13.80 -26.88
CA PRO A 447 -0.81 15.02 -26.05
C PRO A 447 -0.57 16.31 -26.86
N ASP A 448 0.11 16.22 -28.01
CA ASP A 448 0.50 17.37 -28.83
C ASP A 448 -0.54 17.77 -29.88
N SER A 449 -1.82 17.37 -29.69
CA SER A 449 -2.90 17.71 -30.63
C SER A 449 -3.29 19.18 -30.57
N SER A 450 -3.57 19.77 -31.74
CA SER A 450 -4.07 21.13 -31.83
C SER A 450 -5.51 21.24 -31.32
N ASP A 451 -5.97 22.44 -30.97
CA ASP A 451 -7.36 22.68 -30.57
C ASP A 451 -8.35 22.34 -31.69
N GLU A 452 -7.94 22.60 -32.94
CA GLU A 452 -8.73 22.29 -34.12
C GLU A 452 -8.94 20.78 -34.24
N ASP A 453 -7.88 19.96 -34.04
CA ASP A 453 -7.97 18.49 -34.09
C ASP A 453 -8.89 17.97 -32.98
N VAL A 454 -8.76 18.50 -31.76
CA VAL A 454 -9.59 18.13 -30.60
C VAL A 454 -11.06 18.46 -30.86
N ILE A 455 -11.35 19.66 -31.36
CA ILE A 455 -12.72 20.10 -31.70
C ILE A 455 -13.30 19.25 -32.84
N GLN A 456 -12.48 18.91 -33.85
CA GLN A 456 -12.91 18.05 -34.95
C GLN A 456 -13.25 16.65 -34.45
N ALA A 457 -12.39 16.03 -33.66
CA ALA A 457 -12.66 14.74 -33.03
C ALA A 457 -13.92 14.77 -32.17
N ALA A 458 -14.11 15.85 -31.39
CA ALA A 458 -15.30 16.05 -30.57
C ALA A 458 -16.58 16.23 -31.39
N LYS A 459 -16.51 16.87 -32.54
CA LYS A 459 -17.66 16.97 -33.48
C LYS A 459 -17.99 15.63 -34.12
N MET A 460 -16.99 14.86 -34.51
CA MET A 460 -17.18 13.53 -35.08
C MET A 460 -17.82 12.54 -34.12
N SER A 461 -17.48 12.63 -32.85
CA SER A 461 -18.02 11.79 -31.78
C SER A 461 -19.32 12.32 -31.15
N HIS A 462 -19.85 13.43 -31.63
CA HIS A 462 -20.99 14.15 -31.04
C HIS A 462 -20.77 14.68 -29.62
N SER A 463 -19.54 14.65 -29.09
CA SER A 463 -19.24 15.17 -27.75
C SER A 463 -19.17 16.70 -27.68
N TRP A 464 -18.90 17.36 -28.83
CA TRP A 464 -18.79 18.84 -28.90
C TRP A 464 -20.04 19.56 -28.40
N GLU A 465 -21.23 18.99 -28.62
CA GLU A 465 -22.49 19.61 -28.23
C GLU A 465 -22.65 19.82 -26.72
N PHE A 466 -22.17 18.90 -25.93
CA PHE A 466 -22.16 19.08 -24.49
C PHE A 466 -20.93 19.85 -24.00
N ILE A 467 -19.74 19.61 -24.59
CA ILE A 467 -18.50 20.28 -24.21
C ILE A 467 -18.63 21.81 -24.31
N ARG A 468 -19.18 22.33 -25.39
CA ARG A 468 -19.36 23.78 -25.58
C ARG A 468 -20.32 24.42 -24.59
N ARG A 469 -21.16 23.64 -23.90
CA ARG A 469 -22.09 24.09 -22.86
C ARG A 469 -21.50 24.09 -21.47
N LEU A 470 -20.31 23.47 -21.29
CA LEU A 470 -19.60 23.52 -20.03
C LEU A 470 -19.06 24.93 -19.77
N PRO A 471 -18.93 25.36 -18.50
CA PRO A 471 -18.59 26.74 -18.16
C PRO A 471 -17.32 27.27 -18.84
N ASN A 472 -16.28 26.43 -18.99
CA ASN A 472 -15.00 26.76 -19.60
C ASN A 472 -14.72 25.94 -20.86
N GLY A 473 -15.71 25.29 -21.47
CA GLY A 473 -15.54 24.46 -22.67
C GLY A 473 -14.47 23.36 -22.44
N LEU A 474 -13.44 23.33 -23.30
CA LEU A 474 -12.32 22.36 -23.22
C LEU A 474 -11.48 22.49 -21.95
N ASP A 475 -11.44 23.65 -21.31
CA ASP A 475 -10.66 23.91 -20.10
C ASP A 475 -11.46 23.65 -18.81
N THR A 476 -12.68 23.13 -18.91
CA THR A 476 -13.47 22.72 -17.75
C THR A 476 -12.81 21.54 -17.05
N ILE A 477 -12.59 21.67 -15.73
CA ILE A 477 -12.05 20.59 -14.91
C ILE A 477 -13.14 19.55 -14.66
N LEU A 478 -12.83 18.30 -14.92
CA LEU A 478 -13.69 17.14 -14.71
C LEU A 478 -13.30 16.37 -13.45
N TYR A 479 -14.33 15.94 -12.72
CA TYR A 479 -14.25 14.95 -11.66
C TYR A 479 -15.03 13.71 -12.09
N GLU A 480 -14.89 12.61 -11.36
CA GLU A 480 -15.51 11.33 -11.72
C GLU A 480 -17.04 11.46 -11.95
N ASP A 481 -17.72 12.26 -11.14
CA ASP A 481 -19.18 12.47 -11.20
C ASP A 481 -19.62 13.71 -12.00
N SER A 482 -18.70 14.37 -12.70
CA SER A 482 -19.01 15.62 -13.44
C SER A 482 -19.88 15.43 -14.66
N LEU A 483 -19.91 14.22 -15.24
CA LEU A 483 -20.57 13.90 -16.49
C LEU A 483 -21.54 12.73 -16.33
N SER A 484 -22.62 12.73 -17.11
CA SER A 484 -23.49 11.55 -17.23
C SER A 484 -22.74 10.37 -17.88
N GLN A 485 -23.22 9.16 -17.68
CA GLN A 485 -22.59 7.95 -18.25
C GLN A 485 -22.45 8.02 -19.77
N GLY A 486 -23.48 8.52 -20.47
CA GLY A 486 -23.43 8.73 -21.92
C GLY A 486 -22.40 9.77 -22.34
N GLN A 487 -22.28 10.88 -21.60
CA GLN A 487 -21.26 11.91 -21.86
C GLN A 487 -19.85 11.37 -21.63
N LYS A 488 -19.63 10.58 -20.57
CA LYS A 488 -18.36 9.90 -20.34
C LYS A 488 -17.98 8.98 -21.50
N GLN A 489 -18.96 8.22 -22.01
CA GLN A 489 -18.73 7.31 -23.14
C GLN A 489 -18.41 8.07 -24.43
N LEU A 490 -19.14 9.15 -24.74
CA LEU A 490 -18.82 10.01 -25.89
C LEU A 490 -17.41 10.62 -25.77
N LEU A 491 -16.97 10.98 -24.56
CA LEU A 491 -15.63 11.49 -24.33
C LEU A 491 -14.56 10.40 -24.56
N CYS A 492 -14.81 9.16 -24.13
CA CYS A 492 -13.93 8.02 -24.42
C CYS A 492 -13.85 7.72 -25.92
N ILE A 493 -14.96 7.82 -26.67
CA ILE A 493 -14.97 7.70 -28.13
C ILE A 493 -14.14 8.83 -28.75
N THR A 494 -14.25 10.08 -28.24
CA THR A 494 -13.47 11.22 -28.72
C THR A 494 -11.95 10.96 -28.59
N ARG A 495 -11.50 10.35 -27.50
CA ARG A 495 -10.08 9.94 -27.31
C ARG A 495 -9.58 9.05 -28.45
N VAL A 496 -10.38 8.07 -28.82
CA VAL A 496 -10.03 7.13 -29.91
C VAL A 496 -10.12 7.80 -31.26
N MET A 497 -11.12 8.65 -31.48
CA MET A 497 -11.27 9.41 -32.73
C MET A 497 -10.15 10.42 -32.99
N LEU A 498 -9.51 10.94 -31.93
CA LEU A 498 -8.35 11.83 -32.06
C LEU A 498 -7.11 11.09 -32.55
N CYS A 499 -6.95 9.82 -32.14
CA CYS A 499 -5.82 8.97 -32.52
C CYS A 499 -6.05 8.19 -33.81
N LEU A 500 -7.29 7.78 -34.08
CA LEU A 500 -7.75 6.99 -35.25
C LEU A 500 -6.85 5.80 -35.61
N PRO A 501 -6.60 4.85 -34.72
CA PRO A 501 -5.76 3.71 -34.99
C PRO A 501 -6.40 2.75 -36.03
N PRO A 502 -5.63 1.88 -36.68
CA PRO A 502 -6.13 0.98 -37.73
C PRO A 502 -7.04 -0.14 -37.23
N MET A 503 -6.96 -0.48 -35.93
CA MET A 503 -7.78 -1.52 -35.31
C MET A 503 -8.54 -0.99 -34.13
N LEU A 504 -9.72 -1.54 -33.85
CA LEU A 504 -10.61 -1.11 -32.78
C LEU A 504 -11.06 -2.29 -31.92
N ILE A 505 -11.20 -2.02 -30.63
CA ILE A 505 -11.84 -2.91 -29.66
C ILE A 505 -12.93 -2.12 -28.97
N LEU A 506 -14.18 -2.60 -29.10
CA LEU A 506 -15.36 -1.93 -28.59
C LEU A 506 -16.11 -2.86 -27.64
N ASP A 507 -16.35 -2.41 -26.41
CA ASP A 507 -17.21 -3.13 -25.45
C ASP A 507 -18.52 -2.35 -25.24
N GLU A 508 -19.61 -2.89 -25.78
CA GLU A 508 -20.93 -2.24 -25.87
C GLU A 508 -21.81 -2.47 -24.66
N ALA A 509 -21.47 -1.99 -23.48
CA ALA A 509 -22.40 -2.03 -22.36
C ALA A 509 -23.01 -0.64 -22.11
N THR A 510 -24.28 -0.45 -22.47
CA THR A 510 -24.99 0.84 -22.39
C THR A 510 -26.31 0.77 -21.63
N SER A 511 -26.42 -0.11 -20.65
CA SER A 511 -27.68 -0.39 -19.92
C SER A 511 -28.27 0.78 -19.13
N SER A 512 -27.58 1.93 -19.05
CA SER A 512 -27.98 3.09 -18.23
C SER A 512 -27.95 4.43 -18.97
N ILE A 513 -28.08 4.42 -20.31
CA ILE A 513 -27.98 5.61 -21.15
C ILE A 513 -29.36 5.92 -21.76
N ASP A 514 -29.70 7.19 -21.85
CA ASP A 514 -30.94 7.63 -22.53
C ASP A 514 -30.89 7.34 -24.04
N THR A 515 -32.02 7.07 -24.63
CA THR A 515 -32.16 6.64 -26.05
C THR A 515 -31.53 7.63 -27.04
N ARG A 516 -31.60 8.95 -26.76
CA ARG A 516 -31.03 9.95 -27.66
C ARG A 516 -29.51 9.91 -27.66
N THR A 517 -28.91 9.88 -26.48
CA THR A 517 -27.44 9.76 -26.33
C THR A 517 -26.95 8.41 -26.88
N GLU A 518 -27.74 7.35 -26.71
CA GLU A 518 -27.48 6.03 -27.27
C GLU A 518 -27.37 6.06 -28.80
N MET A 519 -28.27 6.76 -29.49
CA MET A 519 -28.19 6.92 -30.96
C MET A 519 -26.91 7.66 -31.37
N LEU A 520 -26.53 8.73 -30.65
CA LEU A 520 -25.31 9.48 -30.94
C LEU A 520 -24.05 8.62 -30.77
N ILE A 521 -24.03 7.79 -29.72
CA ILE A 521 -22.93 6.84 -29.48
C ILE A 521 -22.83 5.82 -30.62
N GLN A 522 -23.98 5.30 -31.09
CA GLN A 522 -23.99 4.33 -32.20
C GLN A 522 -23.49 4.95 -33.50
N GLU A 523 -23.94 6.17 -33.84
CA GLU A 523 -23.44 6.90 -35.00
C GLU A 523 -21.93 7.16 -34.91
N ALA A 524 -21.44 7.50 -33.70
CA ALA A 524 -20.02 7.70 -33.48
C ALA A 524 -19.21 6.40 -33.65
N PHE A 525 -19.72 5.26 -33.17
CA PHE A 525 -19.10 3.95 -33.38
C PHE A 525 -19.08 3.58 -34.86
N ASP A 526 -20.18 3.75 -35.59
CA ASP A 526 -20.26 3.42 -37.02
C ASP A 526 -19.23 4.22 -37.83
N ARG A 527 -19.09 5.54 -37.56
CA ARG A 527 -18.05 6.38 -38.20
C ARG A 527 -16.64 5.92 -37.85
N MET A 528 -16.41 5.57 -36.58
CA MET A 528 -15.09 5.14 -36.12
C MET A 528 -14.65 3.83 -36.75
N MET A 529 -15.58 2.90 -36.95
CA MET A 529 -15.32 1.57 -37.54
C MET A 529 -15.09 1.58 -39.04
N GLN A 530 -15.44 2.66 -39.78
CA GLN A 530 -15.30 2.69 -41.23
C GLN A 530 -13.85 2.45 -41.67
N GLY A 531 -13.65 1.38 -42.48
CA GLY A 531 -12.34 1.00 -43.03
C GLY A 531 -11.34 0.47 -41.99
N ARG A 532 -11.79 0.10 -40.79
CA ARG A 532 -10.93 -0.41 -39.70
C ARG A 532 -11.38 -1.78 -39.23
N THR A 533 -10.40 -2.62 -38.93
CA THR A 533 -10.67 -3.92 -38.29
C THR A 533 -11.19 -3.70 -36.90
N SER A 534 -12.41 -4.17 -36.61
CA SER A 534 -13.10 -3.87 -35.37
C SER A 534 -13.59 -5.13 -34.67
N PHE A 535 -13.14 -5.35 -33.43
CA PHE A 535 -13.62 -6.42 -32.54
C PHE A 535 -14.63 -5.83 -31.56
N ILE A 536 -15.87 -6.32 -31.59
CA ILE A 536 -16.98 -5.74 -30.87
C ILE A 536 -17.57 -6.79 -29.92
N VAL A 537 -17.50 -6.58 -28.63
CA VAL A 537 -18.30 -7.35 -27.68
C VAL A 537 -19.73 -6.82 -27.74
N ALA A 538 -20.53 -7.51 -28.56
CA ALA A 538 -21.84 -7.02 -28.92
C ALA A 538 -22.89 -7.42 -27.89
N HIS A 539 -23.58 -6.42 -27.36
CA HIS A 539 -24.76 -6.55 -26.51
C HIS A 539 -26.02 -5.99 -27.18
N ARG A 540 -25.89 -5.51 -28.43
CA ARG A 540 -26.99 -4.90 -29.21
C ARG A 540 -27.26 -5.66 -30.47
N LEU A 541 -28.55 -5.73 -30.82
CA LEU A 541 -29.02 -6.40 -32.02
C LEU A 541 -28.49 -5.77 -33.31
N SER A 542 -28.50 -4.42 -33.36
CA SER A 542 -28.02 -3.67 -34.56
C SER A 542 -26.56 -3.95 -34.87
N THR A 543 -25.72 -3.98 -33.86
CA THR A 543 -24.29 -4.22 -33.99
C THR A 543 -24.00 -5.65 -34.49
N ILE A 544 -24.73 -6.64 -33.95
CA ILE A 544 -24.61 -8.03 -34.32
C ILE A 544 -25.02 -8.23 -35.79
N ARG A 545 -26.13 -7.63 -36.23
CA ARG A 545 -26.63 -7.75 -37.62
C ARG A 545 -25.73 -7.09 -38.65
N ASN A 546 -25.08 -6.00 -38.30
CA ASN A 546 -24.24 -5.21 -39.21
C ASN A 546 -22.77 -5.67 -39.18
N ALA A 547 -22.43 -6.72 -38.42
CA ALA A 547 -21.10 -7.29 -38.41
C ALA A 547 -20.87 -8.14 -39.69
N ASP A 548 -19.65 -8.05 -40.24
CA ASP A 548 -19.24 -8.89 -41.39
C ASP A 548 -19.08 -10.34 -40.95
N GLU A 549 -18.72 -10.56 -39.69
CA GLU A 549 -18.51 -11.87 -39.10
C GLU A 549 -18.92 -11.89 -37.62
N ILE A 550 -19.55 -12.95 -37.18
CA ILE A 550 -19.99 -13.19 -35.82
C ILE A 550 -19.26 -14.41 -35.28
N LEU A 551 -18.57 -14.21 -34.12
CA LEU A 551 -17.95 -15.29 -33.36
C LEU A 551 -18.85 -15.64 -32.20
N VAL A 552 -19.40 -16.84 -32.18
CA VAL A 552 -20.24 -17.35 -31.11
C VAL A 552 -19.39 -18.14 -30.15
N MET A 553 -19.17 -17.57 -28.96
CA MET A 553 -18.33 -18.16 -27.93
C MET A 553 -19.17 -18.88 -26.87
N LYS A 554 -18.74 -20.08 -26.50
CA LYS A 554 -19.26 -20.85 -25.39
C LYS A 554 -18.14 -21.65 -24.73
N ASP A 555 -18.10 -21.65 -23.42
CA ASP A 555 -17.12 -22.39 -22.61
C ASP A 555 -15.67 -22.25 -23.11
N GLY A 556 -15.29 -21.02 -23.51
CA GLY A 556 -13.95 -20.66 -23.95
C GLY A 556 -13.55 -21.09 -25.38
N SER A 557 -14.50 -21.53 -26.18
CA SER A 557 -14.27 -21.94 -27.56
C SER A 557 -15.24 -21.24 -28.53
N ILE A 558 -14.83 -21.05 -29.79
CA ILE A 558 -15.75 -20.67 -30.84
C ILE A 558 -16.55 -21.92 -31.24
N ILE A 559 -17.87 -21.87 -31.07
CA ILE A 559 -18.77 -22.98 -31.44
C ILE A 559 -19.45 -22.76 -32.78
N GLU A 560 -19.64 -21.52 -33.19
CA GLU A 560 -20.19 -21.12 -34.48
C GLU A 560 -19.51 -19.85 -34.96
N GLN A 561 -19.34 -19.73 -36.27
CA GLN A 561 -18.71 -18.59 -36.93
C GLN A 561 -19.37 -18.38 -38.30
N GLY A 562 -19.63 -17.12 -38.67
CA GLY A 562 -20.25 -16.78 -39.96
C GLY A 562 -21.06 -15.48 -39.89
N GLY A 563 -21.72 -15.13 -41.00
CA GLY A 563 -22.62 -13.98 -41.08
C GLY A 563 -23.95 -14.17 -40.34
N HIS A 564 -24.68 -13.09 -40.08
CA HIS A 564 -25.96 -13.14 -39.35
C HIS A 564 -26.97 -14.11 -40.01
N GLU A 565 -27.22 -13.97 -41.32
CA GLU A 565 -28.19 -14.80 -42.03
C GLU A 565 -27.79 -16.27 -42.11
N GLU A 566 -26.50 -16.54 -42.29
CA GLU A 566 -25.95 -17.89 -42.30
C GLU A 566 -26.15 -18.59 -40.96
N LEU A 567 -25.82 -17.91 -39.86
CA LEU A 567 -25.96 -18.47 -38.51
C LEU A 567 -27.42 -18.65 -38.09
N MET A 568 -28.30 -17.75 -38.53
CA MET A 568 -29.75 -17.90 -38.33
C MET A 568 -30.30 -19.11 -39.11
N ALA A 569 -29.85 -19.34 -40.34
CA ALA A 569 -30.26 -20.47 -41.17
C ALA A 569 -29.76 -21.82 -40.63
N LYS A 570 -28.58 -21.85 -39.97
CA LYS A 570 -28.04 -23.05 -39.30
C LYS A 570 -28.88 -23.56 -38.13
N GLY A 571 -29.75 -22.72 -37.53
CA GLY A 571 -30.63 -23.14 -36.42
C GLY A 571 -29.90 -23.51 -35.14
N GLY A 572 -28.64 -23.08 -34.97
CA GLY A 572 -27.74 -23.49 -33.94
C GLY A 572 -27.87 -22.72 -32.61
N PHE A 573 -26.77 -22.63 -31.88
CA PHE A 573 -26.72 -21.91 -30.60
C PHE A 573 -26.91 -20.39 -30.77
N TYR A 574 -26.40 -19.83 -31.88
CA TYR A 574 -26.60 -18.42 -32.20
C TYR A 574 -28.07 -18.05 -32.31
N GLN A 575 -28.86 -18.82 -33.07
CA GLN A 575 -30.29 -18.56 -33.23
C GLN A 575 -31.03 -18.62 -31.88
N LYS A 576 -30.69 -19.60 -31.02
CA LYS A 576 -31.28 -19.70 -29.68
C LYS A 576 -30.93 -18.48 -28.80
N LEU A 577 -29.65 -18.06 -28.83
CA LEU A 577 -29.17 -16.88 -28.10
C LEU A 577 -29.86 -15.61 -28.59
N TYR A 578 -29.93 -15.45 -29.91
CA TYR A 578 -30.60 -14.32 -30.56
C TYR A 578 -32.08 -14.23 -30.18
N ASN A 579 -32.82 -15.32 -30.29
CA ASN A 579 -34.25 -15.37 -29.94
C ASN A 579 -34.48 -15.12 -28.46
N SER A 580 -33.63 -15.62 -27.56
CA SER A 580 -33.78 -15.46 -26.11
C SER A 580 -33.44 -14.06 -25.62
N GLN A 581 -32.53 -13.35 -26.27
CA GLN A 581 -32.06 -12.03 -25.81
C GLN A 581 -32.75 -10.86 -26.53
N PHE A 582 -33.16 -11.05 -27.80
CA PHE A 582 -33.55 -9.94 -28.65
C PHE A 582 -34.95 -10.06 -29.24
N VAL A 583 -35.53 -11.24 -29.29
CA VAL A 583 -36.90 -11.42 -29.75
C VAL A 583 -37.79 -11.46 -28.50
N LYS A 584 -38.56 -10.38 -28.23
CA LYS A 584 -39.66 -10.46 -27.27
C LYS A 584 -40.63 -11.52 -27.77
N VAL A 585 -40.79 -12.59 -27.03
CA VAL A 585 -41.90 -13.53 -27.25
C VAL A 585 -43.17 -12.71 -27.09
N SER A 586 -43.83 -12.43 -28.22
CA SER A 586 -45.22 -11.93 -28.22
C SER A 586 -46.09 -13.08 -27.79
N GLU A 587 -46.40 -13.16 -26.49
CA GLU A 587 -47.61 -13.84 -25.99
C GLU A 587 -48.79 -12.87 -26.04
#